data_b8738b2dea924b8717dd30ebcf8cf12a
#
_entry.id   b8738b2dea924b8717dd30ebcf8cf12a
#
_cell.length_a   1.000
_cell.length_b   1.000
_cell.length_c   1.000
_cell.angle_alpha   90.00
_cell.angle_beta   90.00
_cell.angle_gamma   90.00
#
_symmetry.space_group_name_H-M   'P 1'
#
loop_
_entity.id
_entity.type
_entity.pdbx_description
1 polymer ?
#
loop_
_entity_poly.entity_id
_entity_poly.type
_entity_poly.pdbx_seq_one_letter_code
_entity_poly.pdbx_strand_id
1 'polypeptide(L)'
;MTVHQEACIHLNRVVQQIHDAGMKAGVALNPATPVMMLRDIICDVDLVLLMSVNPGFGGQKFIVQTLNKVRELRQLIILNGSNAQIEIDGGVNDVTGAQLTEAGADILVAGSYVFGAEDPIKTIEGLKNL
;
A
#
# COMPACT_ATOMS: atom_id res chain seq x y z
N MET A 1 4.12 -2.08 12.85
CA MET A 1 2.81 -1.41 13.11
C MET A 1 2.52 -0.41 12.00
N THR A 2 1.32 -0.42 11.47
CA THR A 2 0.89 0.51 10.41
C THR A 2 -0.11 1.51 10.96
N VAL A 3 0.11 2.79 10.67
CA VAL A 3 -0.78 3.89 11.09
C VAL A 3 -1.25 4.67 9.86
N HIS A 4 -2.44 5.26 9.94
CA HIS A 4 -2.96 6.11 8.87
C HIS A 4 -2.38 7.52 8.96
N GLN A 5 -1.88 8.03 7.84
CA GLN A 5 -1.33 9.39 7.77
C GLN A 5 -2.39 10.42 8.21
N GLU A 6 -3.64 10.23 7.77
CA GLU A 6 -4.77 11.13 8.07
C GLU A 6 -5.16 11.16 9.54
N ALA A 7 -4.80 10.11 10.30
CA ALA A 7 -5.10 10.02 11.74
C ALA A 7 -3.97 10.58 12.62
N CYS A 8 -2.83 10.93 12.04
CA CYS A 8 -1.64 11.35 12.78
C CYS A 8 -1.33 12.82 12.51
N ILE A 9 -1.50 13.69 13.52
CA ILE A 9 -1.13 15.11 13.42
C ILE A 9 0.39 15.24 13.30
N HIS A 10 1.16 14.41 14.04
CA HIS A 10 2.62 14.42 14.06
C HIS A 10 3.15 13.05 13.62
N LEU A 11 3.06 12.76 12.32
CA LEU A 11 3.43 11.45 11.77
C LEU A 11 4.89 11.08 12.04
N ASN A 12 5.82 12.03 11.90
CA ASN A 12 7.23 11.79 12.19
C ASN A 12 7.44 11.27 13.61
N ARG A 13 6.77 11.89 14.59
CA ARG A 13 6.84 11.46 15.99
C ARG A 13 6.31 10.05 16.18
N VAL A 14 5.19 9.72 15.55
CA VAL A 14 4.58 8.38 15.64
C VAL A 14 5.52 7.32 15.07
N VAL A 15 6.12 7.57 13.91
CA VAL A 15 7.10 6.68 13.30
C VAL A 15 8.29 6.46 14.23
N GLN A 16 8.82 7.50 14.85
CA GLN A 16 9.91 7.40 15.81
C GLN A 16 9.51 6.54 17.03
N GLN A 17 8.32 6.74 17.55
CA GLN A 17 7.81 5.97 18.68
C GLN A 17 7.69 4.47 18.33
N ILE A 18 7.25 4.14 17.13
CA ILE A 18 7.16 2.76 16.65
C ILE A 18 8.54 2.12 16.60
N HIS A 19 9.53 2.82 16.03
CA HIS A 19 10.91 2.34 15.95
C HIS A 19 11.53 2.18 17.34
N ASP A 20 11.28 3.12 18.24
CA ASP A 20 11.80 3.05 19.62
C ASP A 20 11.24 1.84 20.39
N ALA A 21 10.04 1.38 20.01
CA ALA A 21 9.45 0.17 20.54
C ALA A 21 9.97 -1.13 19.90
N GLY A 22 10.94 -1.03 18.99
CA GLY A 22 11.54 -2.17 18.31
C GLY A 22 10.73 -2.73 17.14
N MET A 23 9.74 -2.00 16.65
CA MET A 23 8.87 -2.43 15.56
C MET A 23 9.17 -1.69 14.26
N LYS A 24 8.83 -2.33 13.13
CA LYS A 24 8.81 -1.66 11.82
C LYS A 24 7.61 -0.73 11.72
N ALA A 25 7.78 0.40 11.04
CA ALA A 25 6.75 1.42 10.88
C ALA A 25 6.18 1.38 9.47
N GLY A 26 4.86 1.23 9.37
CA GLY A 26 4.11 1.35 8.14
C GLY A 26 3.18 2.56 8.20
N VAL A 27 2.95 3.19 7.06
CA VAL A 27 2.03 4.33 6.92
C VAL A 27 1.02 4.05 5.83
N ALA A 28 -0.26 4.21 6.15
CA ALA A 28 -1.36 4.02 5.19
C ALA A 28 -1.86 5.38 4.68
N LEU A 29 -2.13 5.45 3.38
CA LEU A 29 -2.71 6.61 2.72
C LEU A 29 -4.07 6.25 2.12
N ASN A 30 -5.08 7.08 2.39
CA ASN A 30 -6.38 7.00 1.73
C ASN A 30 -6.27 7.40 0.25
N PRO A 31 -7.24 7.04 -0.60
CA PRO A 31 -7.17 7.34 -2.03
C PRO A 31 -6.96 8.82 -2.36
N ALA A 32 -7.50 9.73 -1.55
CA ALA A 32 -7.40 11.17 -1.79
C ALA A 32 -6.14 11.81 -1.21
N THR A 33 -5.33 11.08 -0.44
CA THR A 33 -4.12 11.63 0.20
C THR A 33 -2.92 11.52 -0.74
N PRO A 34 -2.25 12.64 -1.09
CA PRO A 34 -1.11 12.61 -2.00
C PRO A 34 0.11 11.90 -1.42
N VAL A 35 0.84 11.21 -2.27
CA VAL A 35 2.12 10.55 -1.93
C VAL A 35 3.16 11.55 -1.41
N MET A 36 3.14 12.79 -1.89
CA MET A 36 4.06 13.85 -1.47
C MET A 36 4.03 14.15 0.02
N MET A 37 2.95 13.78 0.72
CA MET A 37 2.85 13.91 2.18
C MET A 37 3.91 13.08 2.91
N LEU A 38 4.52 12.10 2.24
CA LEU A 38 5.54 11.21 2.81
C LEU A 38 6.97 11.63 2.46
N ARG A 39 7.16 12.67 1.64
CA ARG A 39 8.48 13.03 1.13
C ARG A 39 9.54 13.17 2.22
N ASP A 40 9.20 13.83 3.32
CA ASP A 40 10.16 14.15 4.37
C ASP A 40 10.45 12.99 5.33
N ILE A 41 9.63 11.92 5.29
CA ILE A 41 9.76 10.76 6.19
C ILE A 41 9.97 9.44 5.43
N ILE A 42 10.05 9.46 4.12
CA ILE A 42 10.07 8.22 3.31
C ILE A 42 11.26 7.32 3.65
N CYS A 43 12.38 7.88 4.09
CA CYS A 43 13.55 7.09 4.50
C CYS A 43 13.40 6.45 5.88
N ASP A 44 12.45 6.91 6.69
CA ASP A 44 12.19 6.40 8.03
C ASP A 44 11.05 5.38 8.07
N VAL A 45 10.34 5.21 6.97
CA VAL A 45 9.18 4.31 6.85
C VAL A 45 9.62 2.99 6.23
N ASP A 46 9.14 1.89 6.79
CA ASP A 46 9.45 0.53 6.31
C ASP A 46 8.44 0.02 5.29
N LEU A 47 7.19 0.50 5.37
CA LEU A 47 6.10 0.09 4.50
C LEU A 47 5.14 1.25 4.25
N VAL A 48 4.69 1.40 3.01
CA VAL A 48 3.61 2.33 2.67
C VAL A 48 2.45 1.53 2.10
N LEU A 49 1.29 1.63 2.76
CA LEU A 49 0.04 1.02 2.31
C LEU A 49 -0.79 2.05 1.57
N LEU A 50 -1.04 1.81 0.29
CA LEU A 50 -1.94 2.63 -0.51
C LEU A 50 -3.31 1.96 -0.58
N MET A 51 -4.33 2.66 -0.13
CA MET A 51 -5.71 2.22 -0.28
C MET A 51 -6.17 2.50 -1.70
N SER A 52 -6.64 1.47 -2.41
CA SER A 52 -7.13 1.58 -3.79
C SER A 52 -8.66 1.59 -3.89
N VAL A 53 -9.33 1.61 -2.74
CA VAL A 53 -10.76 1.87 -2.58
C VAL A 53 -10.95 2.77 -1.36
N ASN A 54 -12.11 3.42 -1.22
CA ASN A 54 -12.39 4.18 -0.01
C ASN A 54 -12.51 3.24 1.19
N PRO A 55 -11.92 3.59 2.37
CA PRO A 55 -12.00 2.73 3.54
C PRO A 55 -13.42 2.62 4.08
N GLY A 56 -13.70 1.57 4.84
CA GLY A 56 -14.96 1.38 5.54
C GLY A 56 -15.60 0.02 5.35
N PHE A 57 -15.50 -0.60 4.20
CA PHE A 57 -16.03 -1.96 3.94
C PHE A 57 -15.35 -2.59 2.73
N GLY A 58 -15.36 -3.93 2.66
CA GLY A 58 -14.80 -4.70 1.56
C GLY A 58 -15.64 -4.68 0.29
N GLY A 59 -15.07 -5.14 -0.82
CA GLY A 59 -15.78 -5.30 -2.09
C GLY A 59 -16.01 -4.00 -2.86
N GLN A 60 -15.39 -2.90 -2.46
CA GLN A 60 -15.49 -1.63 -3.16
C GLN A 60 -14.71 -1.66 -4.48
N LYS A 61 -15.12 -0.81 -5.42
CA LYS A 61 -14.53 -0.73 -6.75
C LYS A 61 -13.12 -0.11 -6.69
N PHE A 62 -12.20 -0.70 -7.43
CA PHE A 62 -10.82 -0.23 -7.56
C PHE A 62 -10.75 1.20 -8.12
N ILE A 63 -9.91 2.03 -7.50
CA ILE A 63 -9.67 3.41 -7.94
C ILE A 63 -8.44 3.43 -8.85
N VAL A 64 -8.66 3.68 -10.15
CA VAL A 64 -7.62 3.60 -11.19
C VAL A 64 -6.45 4.57 -10.95
N GLN A 65 -6.70 5.74 -10.36
CA GLN A 65 -5.65 6.71 -10.03
C GLN A 65 -4.59 6.13 -9.10
N THR A 66 -4.88 5.04 -8.40
CA THR A 66 -3.90 4.37 -7.54
C THR A 66 -2.68 3.91 -8.33
N LEU A 67 -2.83 3.54 -9.59
CA LEU A 67 -1.70 3.16 -10.45
C LEU A 67 -0.69 4.30 -10.59
N ASN A 68 -1.15 5.53 -10.76
CA ASN A 68 -0.28 6.70 -10.82
C ASN A 68 0.39 6.96 -9.47
N LYS A 69 -0.33 6.78 -8.36
CA LYS A 69 0.22 6.93 -7.01
C LYS A 69 1.32 5.91 -6.74
N VAL A 70 1.15 4.67 -7.19
CA VAL A 70 2.18 3.62 -7.05
C VAL A 70 3.45 4.04 -7.79
N ARG A 71 3.33 4.54 -9.01
CA ARG A 71 4.47 5.01 -9.80
C ARG A 71 5.17 6.19 -9.13
N GLU A 72 4.41 7.18 -8.65
CA GLU A 72 4.95 8.33 -7.91
C GLU A 72 5.69 7.90 -6.65
N LEU A 73 5.09 6.99 -5.88
CA LEU A 73 5.69 6.49 -4.65
C LEU A 73 6.97 5.71 -4.93
N ARG A 74 6.99 4.89 -5.97
CA ARG A 74 8.20 4.15 -6.36
C ARG A 74 9.32 5.11 -6.74
N GLN A 75 9.02 6.17 -7.48
CA GLN A 75 9.99 7.21 -7.80
C GLN A 75 10.51 7.90 -6.54
N LEU A 76 9.63 8.25 -5.62
CA LEU A 76 10.01 8.90 -4.36
C LEU A 76 10.96 8.01 -3.55
N ILE A 77 10.66 6.72 -3.45
CA ILE A 77 11.50 5.73 -2.76
C ILE A 77 12.88 5.63 -3.41
N ILE A 78 12.93 5.48 -4.73
CA ILE A 78 14.19 5.34 -5.47
C ILE A 78 15.04 6.61 -5.35
N LEU A 79 14.45 7.79 -5.56
CA LEU A 79 15.17 9.06 -5.53
C LEU A 79 15.77 9.39 -4.16
N ASN A 80 15.14 8.90 -3.09
CA ASN A 80 15.61 9.16 -1.72
C ASN A 80 16.41 8.00 -1.12
N GLY A 81 16.63 6.93 -1.86
CA GLY A 81 17.35 5.76 -1.36
C GLY A 81 16.63 5.04 -0.21
N SER A 82 15.31 5.12 -0.16
CA SER A 82 14.49 4.47 0.85
C SER A 82 14.40 2.96 0.60
N ASN A 83 14.23 2.19 1.68
CA ASN A 83 13.98 0.75 1.62
C ASN A 83 12.51 0.40 1.83
N ALA A 84 11.61 1.36 1.79
CA ALA A 84 10.19 1.14 2.01
C ALA A 84 9.58 0.24 0.93
N GLN A 85 8.70 -0.66 1.36
CA GLN A 85 7.91 -1.50 0.46
C GLN A 85 6.54 -0.87 0.21
N ILE A 86 5.95 -1.16 -0.94
CA ILE A 86 4.63 -0.66 -1.32
C ILE A 86 3.62 -1.79 -1.22
N GLU A 87 2.60 -1.60 -0.37
CA GLU A 87 1.48 -2.52 -0.20
C GLU A 87 0.20 -1.88 -0.72
N ILE A 88 -0.63 -2.65 -1.39
CA ILE A 88 -1.90 -2.18 -1.96
C ILE A 88 -3.06 -2.98 -1.36
N ASP A 89 -4.08 -2.28 -0.89
CA ASP A 89 -5.30 -2.89 -0.37
C ASP A 89 -6.53 -2.25 -1.02
N GLY A 90 -7.36 -3.08 -1.63
CA GLY A 90 -8.64 -2.68 -2.19
C GLY A 90 -8.79 -2.98 -3.68
N GLY A 91 -9.76 -3.81 -4.03
CA GLY A 91 -10.10 -4.12 -5.41
C GLY A 91 -9.05 -4.89 -6.20
N VAL A 92 -8.15 -5.59 -5.53
CA VAL A 92 -7.08 -6.37 -6.17
C VAL A 92 -7.64 -7.67 -6.75
N ASN A 93 -7.36 -7.92 -8.02
CA ASN A 93 -7.70 -9.16 -8.74
C ASN A 93 -6.57 -9.48 -9.74
N ASP A 94 -6.79 -10.41 -10.65
CA ASP A 94 -5.79 -10.80 -11.65
C ASP A 94 -5.42 -9.64 -12.58
N VAL A 95 -6.37 -8.82 -12.99
CA VAL A 95 -6.15 -7.68 -13.89
C VAL A 95 -5.50 -6.51 -13.16
N THR A 96 -6.11 -6.04 -12.06
CA THR A 96 -5.57 -4.90 -11.30
C THR A 96 -4.26 -5.27 -10.61
N GLY A 97 -4.11 -6.52 -10.14
CA GLY A 97 -2.87 -7.01 -9.54
C GLY A 97 -1.71 -6.98 -10.51
N ALA A 98 -1.91 -7.38 -11.77
CA ALA A 98 -0.88 -7.30 -12.79
C ALA A 98 -0.47 -5.85 -13.07
N GLN A 99 -1.44 -4.94 -13.17
CA GLN A 99 -1.17 -3.51 -13.37
C GLN A 99 -0.41 -2.89 -12.21
N LEU A 100 -0.78 -3.25 -10.97
CA LEU A 100 -0.13 -2.74 -9.76
C LEU A 100 1.32 -3.24 -9.65
N THR A 101 1.55 -4.51 -9.95
CA THR A 101 2.89 -5.11 -9.93
C THR A 101 3.79 -4.43 -10.95
N GLU A 102 3.29 -4.21 -12.16
CA GLU A 102 4.02 -3.50 -13.22
C GLU A 102 4.34 -2.06 -12.81
N ALA A 103 3.43 -1.39 -12.09
CA ALA A 103 3.63 -0.04 -11.59
C ALA A 103 4.67 0.05 -10.47
N GLY A 104 4.96 -1.05 -9.78
CA GLY A 104 5.99 -1.13 -8.74
C GLY A 104 5.53 -1.57 -7.36
N ALA A 105 4.32 -2.12 -7.22
CA ALA A 105 3.84 -2.65 -5.93
C ALA A 105 4.59 -3.93 -5.53
N ASP A 106 4.89 -4.06 -4.24
CA ASP A 106 5.60 -5.21 -3.68
C ASP A 106 4.65 -6.22 -3.03
N ILE A 107 3.57 -5.74 -2.43
CA ILE A 107 2.63 -6.56 -1.64
C ILE A 107 1.19 -6.23 -2.09
N LEU A 108 0.39 -7.25 -2.34
CA LEU A 108 -1.01 -7.12 -2.73
C LEU A 108 -1.92 -7.78 -1.70
N VAL A 109 -2.96 -7.06 -1.27
CA VAL A 109 -4.00 -7.60 -0.39
C VAL A 109 -5.26 -7.84 -1.23
N ALA A 110 -5.73 -9.07 -1.29
CA ALA A 110 -6.78 -9.50 -2.21
C ALA A 110 -7.88 -10.31 -1.49
N GLY A 111 -8.43 -9.77 -0.41
CA GLY A 111 -9.39 -10.47 0.43
C GLY A 111 -10.65 -10.93 -0.32
N SER A 112 -11.45 -10.01 -0.84
CA SER A 112 -12.72 -10.32 -1.53
C SER A 112 -12.52 -11.19 -2.75
N TYR A 113 -11.47 -10.93 -3.54
CA TYR A 113 -11.17 -11.70 -4.74
C TYR A 113 -10.83 -13.15 -4.43
N VAL A 114 -10.02 -13.38 -3.37
CA VAL A 114 -9.61 -14.73 -2.96
C VAL A 114 -10.77 -15.47 -2.29
N PHE A 115 -11.42 -14.87 -1.31
CA PHE A 115 -12.48 -15.54 -0.54
C PHE A 115 -13.78 -15.72 -1.33
N GLY A 116 -14.01 -14.88 -2.35
CA GLY A 116 -15.15 -15.03 -3.26
C GLY A 116 -14.92 -15.96 -4.44
N ALA A 117 -13.70 -16.51 -4.60
CA ALA A 117 -13.34 -17.37 -5.71
C ALA A 117 -13.82 -18.83 -5.48
N GLU A 118 -14.07 -19.55 -6.58
CA GLU A 118 -14.43 -20.98 -6.52
C GLU A 118 -13.31 -21.85 -5.95
N ASP A 119 -12.05 -21.49 -6.28
CA ASP A 119 -10.85 -22.18 -5.78
C ASP A 119 -9.88 -21.13 -5.22
N PRO A 120 -9.99 -20.78 -3.92
CA PRO A 120 -9.13 -19.76 -3.31
C PRO A 120 -7.64 -20.05 -3.41
N ILE A 121 -7.23 -21.30 -3.27
CA ILE A 121 -5.81 -21.70 -3.31
C ILE A 121 -5.23 -21.43 -4.70
N LYS A 122 -5.94 -21.83 -5.75
CA LYS A 122 -5.52 -21.60 -7.14
C LYS A 122 -5.48 -20.11 -7.47
N THR A 123 -6.42 -19.34 -6.93
CA THR A 123 -6.47 -17.88 -7.09
C THR A 123 -5.25 -17.23 -6.45
N ILE A 124 -4.85 -17.65 -5.25
CA ILE A 124 -3.64 -17.16 -4.57
C ILE A 124 -2.40 -17.48 -5.41
N GLU A 125 -2.27 -18.69 -5.92
CA GLU A 125 -1.14 -19.08 -6.79
C GLU A 125 -1.08 -18.20 -8.04
N GLY A 126 -2.21 -17.92 -8.67
CA GLY A 126 -2.29 -17.02 -9.83
C GLY A 126 -1.80 -15.61 -9.49
N LEU A 127 -2.18 -15.05 -8.33
CA LEU A 127 -1.73 -13.74 -7.89
C LEU A 127 -0.23 -13.70 -7.59
N LYS A 128 0.33 -14.75 -7.02
CA LYS A 128 1.77 -14.83 -6.73
C LYS A 128 2.63 -14.84 -7.99
N ASN A 129 2.09 -15.24 -9.11
CA ASN A 129 2.81 -15.36 -10.38
C ASN A 129 2.64 -14.12 -11.28
N LEU A 130 2.05 -13.05 -10.79
CA LEU A 130 1.88 -11.81 -11.54
C LEU A 130 3.19 -11.04 -11.74
#